data_6edcd4557b2a414551354ae3cdefff61
#
_entry.id   6edcd4557b2a414551354ae3cdefff61
#
_cell.length_a   1.000
_cell.length_b   1.000
_cell.length_c   1.000
_cell.angle_alpha   90.00
_cell.angle_beta   90.00
_cell.angle_gamma   90.00
#
_symmetry.space_group_name_H-M   'P 1'
#
loop_
_entity.id
_entity.type
_entity.pdbx_description
1 polymer ?
#
loop_
_entity_poly.entity_id
_entity_poly.type
_entity_poly.pdbx_seq_one_letter_code
_entity_poly.pdbx_strand_id
1 'polypeptide(L)'
;MLEREPNVGGIAALRVPQEGIVDYPAVCRELKRRIMANGGDVQTGARVTRLEQRGGEWVGSTSKGEFAGRYLVNCAGLHCDRVAELAGEKRETRIVPFRGEYYKLVEGSEGLVRHLIYPVPDPQFPFLGVHFTRLIHGGTEAGPNAVLAFAREGYRKTDVNVRDLWDAVSYSGLWRFVAKYPRMTALELWQSFSKRRFCTALQKLVPSIRVTDIEPGGAGVRAQAMAREGDLIQDFCLIQRPAALHLLNAPSPAATASLAIGEEIVRKILAGN
;
A
#
# COMPACT_ATOMS: atom_id res chain seq x y z
N MET A 1 -2.60 -15.00 -26.99
CA MET A 1 -2.71 -15.19 -25.54
C MET A 1 -2.10 -16.54 -25.15
N LEU A 2 -2.66 -17.66 -25.55
CA LEU A 2 -2.25 -19.01 -25.12
C LEU A 2 -0.84 -19.45 -25.56
N GLU A 3 -0.28 -18.92 -26.62
CA GLU A 3 1.12 -19.18 -27.03
C GLU A 3 2.13 -18.71 -25.96
N ARG A 4 1.79 -17.64 -25.23
CA ARG A 4 2.67 -17.05 -24.20
C ARG A 4 2.32 -17.51 -22.81
N GLU A 5 1.03 -17.58 -22.50
CA GLU A 5 0.47 -18.06 -21.24
C GLU A 5 -0.49 -19.22 -21.52
N PRO A 6 0.01 -20.47 -21.61
CA PRO A 6 -0.78 -21.61 -22.01
C PRO A 6 -1.94 -21.94 -21.05
N ASN A 7 -1.79 -21.56 -19.78
CA ASN A 7 -2.75 -21.89 -18.72
C ASN A 7 -3.73 -20.75 -18.41
N VAL A 8 -3.60 -19.58 -19.08
CA VAL A 8 -4.48 -18.44 -18.82
C VAL A 8 -5.89 -18.67 -19.38
N GLY A 9 -6.89 -18.33 -18.55
CA GLY A 9 -8.30 -18.27 -18.97
C GLY A 9 -8.69 -16.87 -19.46
N GLY A 10 -9.80 -16.81 -20.18
CA GLY A 10 -10.37 -15.56 -20.68
C GLY A 10 -10.59 -15.55 -22.20
N ILE A 11 -11.34 -14.57 -22.67
CA ILE A 11 -11.70 -14.40 -24.08
C ILE A 11 -10.66 -13.60 -24.86
N ALA A 12 -9.95 -12.67 -24.19
CA ALA A 12 -8.92 -11.83 -24.77
C ALA A 12 -7.96 -11.33 -23.67
N ALA A 13 -6.78 -10.85 -24.05
CA ALA A 13 -5.84 -10.20 -23.18
C ALA A 13 -5.08 -9.06 -23.89
N LEU A 14 -4.81 -7.99 -23.16
CA LEU A 14 -3.89 -6.95 -23.58
C LEU A 14 -2.48 -7.32 -23.12
N ARG A 15 -1.53 -7.30 -24.05
CA ARG A 15 -0.11 -7.47 -23.71
C ARG A 15 0.55 -6.11 -23.51
N VAL A 16 1.22 -5.94 -22.37
CA VAL A 16 2.02 -4.74 -22.03
C VAL A 16 3.49 -5.12 -21.86
N PRO A 17 4.30 -5.07 -22.94
CA PRO A 17 5.67 -5.53 -22.90
C PRO A 17 6.63 -4.63 -22.11
N GLN A 18 6.17 -3.42 -21.74
CA GLN A 18 6.94 -2.44 -20.97
C GLN A 18 6.86 -2.67 -19.45
N GLU A 19 5.99 -3.56 -19.00
CA GLU A 19 5.90 -3.89 -17.58
C GLU A 19 7.08 -4.74 -17.11
N GLY A 20 7.46 -4.55 -15.84
CA GLY A 20 8.55 -5.27 -15.21
C GLY A 20 8.31 -5.48 -13.73
N ILE A 21 9.21 -6.21 -13.10
CA ILE A 21 9.24 -6.46 -11.66
C ILE A 21 10.43 -5.74 -11.02
N VAL A 22 10.27 -5.30 -9.78
CA VAL A 22 11.26 -4.48 -9.07
C VAL A 22 11.46 -4.99 -7.65
N ASP A 23 12.72 -5.04 -7.19
CA ASP A 23 13.06 -5.23 -5.78
C ASP A 23 13.01 -3.86 -5.06
N TYR A 24 11.85 -3.51 -4.48
CA TYR A 24 11.70 -2.25 -3.75
C TYR A 24 12.63 -2.11 -2.53
N PRO A 25 12.95 -3.16 -1.76
CA PRO A 25 14.01 -3.09 -0.75
C PRO A 25 15.37 -2.67 -1.33
N ALA A 26 15.74 -3.15 -2.52
CA ALA A 26 16.96 -2.72 -3.19
C ALA A 26 16.88 -1.25 -3.65
N VAL A 27 15.74 -0.81 -4.17
CA VAL A 27 15.50 0.60 -4.50
C VAL A 27 15.67 1.48 -3.26
N CYS A 28 15.07 1.12 -2.12
CA CYS A 28 15.21 1.87 -0.87
C CYS A 28 16.67 1.92 -0.38
N ARG A 29 17.42 0.81 -0.49
CA ARG A 29 18.85 0.80 -0.14
C ARG A 29 19.65 1.75 -1.02
N GLU A 30 19.40 1.76 -2.33
CA GLU A 30 20.10 2.64 -3.27
C GLU A 30 19.73 4.12 -3.04
N LEU A 31 18.45 4.44 -2.78
CA LEU A 31 18.03 5.79 -2.44
C LEU A 31 18.71 6.29 -1.15
N LYS A 32 18.76 5.43 -0.11
CA LYS A 32 19.51 5.74 1.11
C LYS A 32 20.98 6.05 0.81
N ARG A 33 21.64 5.19 0.03
CA ARG A 33 23.05 5.39 -0.35
C ARG A 33 23.25 6.72 -1.08
N ARG A 34 22.35 7.09 -2.00
CA ARG A 34 22.39 8.36 -2.73
C ARG A 34 22.17 9.57 -1.83
N ILE A 35 21.21 9.50 -0.91
CA ILE A 35 20.96 10.58 0.07
C ILE A 35 22.24 10.83 0.88
N MET A 36 22.85 9.78 1.44
CA MET A 36 24.05 9.92 2.24
C MET A 36 25.26 10.40 1.42
N ALA A 37 25.41 9.94 0.17
CA ALA A 37 26.48 10.39 -0.71
C ALA A 37 26.37 11.88 -1.10
N ASN A 38 25.17 12.45 -1.03
CA ASN A 38 24.92 13.87 -1.27
C ASN A 38 24.84 14.71 0.02
N GLY A 39 25.39 14.21 1.14
CA GLY A 39 25.47 14.94 2.41
C GLY A 39 24.18 14.94 3.23
N GLY A 40 23.16 14.19 2.81
CA GLY A 40 21.95 13.98 3.61
C GLY A 40 22.14 12.88 4.65
N ASP A 41 21.19 12.75 5.57
CA ASP A 41 21.18 11.71 6.59
C ASP A 41 19.89 10.88 6.57
N VAL A 42 19.99 9.60 6.95
CA VAL A 42 18.85 8.68 7.05
C VAL A 42 18.90 7.96 8.39
N GLN A 43 18.05 8.38 9.30
CA GLN A 43 17.94 7.82 10.66
C GLN A 43 16.79 6.79 10.71
N THR A 44 17.14 5.51 10.74
CA THR A 44 16.19 4.40 10.98
C THR A 44 15.97 4.16 12.46
N GLY A 45 14.82 3.62 12.85
CA GLY A 45 14.48 3.39 14.26
C GLY A 45 14.26 4.70 15.06
N ALA A 46 14.08 5.83 14.38
CA ALA A 46 13.83 7.14 14.97
C ALA A 46 12.34 7.51 14.81
N ARG A 47 11.49 6.92 15.65
CA ARG A 47 10.06 7.20 15.62
C ARG A 47 9.77 8.62 16.07
N VAL A 48 9.10 9.40 15.23
CA VAL A 48 8.63 10.75 15.57
C VAL A 48 7.44 10.65 16.52
N THR A 49 7.56 11.32 17.66
CA THR A 49 6.54 11.33 18.74
C THR A 49 5.93 12.69 18.99
N ARG A 50 6.64 13.76 18.62
CA ARG A 50 6.20 15.15 18.73
C ARG A 50 6.77 15.97 17.59
N LEU A 51 6.00 16.94 17.13
CA LEU A 51 6.42 17.98 16.18
C LEU A 51 6.00 19.33 16.72
N GLU A 52 6.90 20.30 16.70
CA GLU A 52 6.60 21.67 17.09
C GLU A 52 7.47 22.65 16.31
N GLN A 53 7.02 23.88 16.24
CA GLN A 53 7.82 24.99 15.67
C GLN A 53 8.51 25.76 16.79
N ARG A 54 9.83 25.90 16.69
CA ARG A 54 10.66 26.70 17.59
C ARG A 54 11.56 27.62 16.76
N GLY A 55 11.47 28.93 16.96
CA GLY A 55 12.34 29.90 16.27
C GLY A 55 12.23 29.88 14.73
N GLY A 56 11.09 29.49 14.18
CA GLY A 56 10.88 29.38 12.73
C GLY A 56 11.31 28.05 12.10
N GLU A 57 11.80 27.12 12.91
CA GLU A 57 12.17 25.75 12.47
C GLU A 57 11.22 24.72 13.05
N TRP A 58 11.06 23.63 12.32
CA TRP A 58 10.43 22.41 12.85
C TRP A 58 11.40 21.63 13.71
N VAL A 59 10.95 21.23 14.89
CA VAL A 59 11.68 20.32 15.78
C VAL A 59 10.88 19.05 15.97
N GLY A 60 11.42 17.93 15.52
CA GLY A 60 10.86 16.60 15.67
C GLY A 60 11.53 15.84 16.81
N SER A 61 10.79 15.54 17.88
CA SER A 61 11.28 14.66 18.95
C SER A 61 11.10 13.21 18.54
N THR A 62 12.13 12.42 18.70
CA THR A 62 12.16 10.99 18.35
C THR A 62 12.73 10.13 19.48
N SER A 63 12.67 8.80 19.33
CA SER A 63 13.33 7.85 20.22
C SER A 63 14.88 7.97 20.23
N LYS A 64 15.47 8.72 19.28
CA LYS A 64 16.93 8.95 19.14
C LYS A 64 17.36 10.38 19.38
N GLY A 65 16.50 11.23 19.94
CA GLY A 65 16.74 12.64 20.17
C GLY A 65 15.90 13.56 19.30
N GLU A 66 16.25 14.83 19.30
CA GLU A 66 15.56 15.86 18.52
C GLU A 66 16.30 16.15 17.21
N PHE A 67 15.52 16.39 16.18
CA PHE A 67 16.00 16.81 14.85
C PHE A 67 15.29 18.10 14.45
N ALA A 68 16.07 19.09 14.02
CA ALA A 68 15.54 20.37 13.56
C ALA A 68 15.68 20.52 12.04
N GLY A 69 14.74 21.26 11.45
CA GLY A 69 14.76 21.58 10.01
C GLY A 69 13.83 22.72 9.64
N ARG A 70 14.20 23.46 8.63
CA ARG A 70 13.42 24.62 8.17
C ARG A 70 12.08 24.24 7.51
N TYR A 71 12.02 23.04 6.93
CA TYR A 71 10.82 22.55 6.22
C TYR A 71 10.53 21.10 6.61
N LEU A 72 9.27 20.81 6.89
CA LEU A 72 8.78 19.47 7.21
C LEU A 72 8.12 18.85 5.98
N VAL A 73 8.60 17.68 5.55
CA VAL A 73 7.92 16.87 4.53
C VAL A 73 7.45 15.58 5.16
N ASN A 74 6.15 15.40 5.25
CA ASN A 74 5.54 14.18 5.80
C ASN A 74 5.13 13.23 4.67
N CYS A 75 5.90 12.16 4.49
CA CYS A 75 5.62 11.03 3.60
C CYS A 75 5.51 9.72 4.41
N ALA A 76 4.86 9.76 5.58
CA ALA A 76 4.88 8.67 6.57
C ALA A 76 3.93 7.49 6.24
N GLY A 77 3.36 7.43 5.03
CA GLY A 77 2.57 6.29 4.54
C GLY A 77 1.43 5.91 5.49
N LEU A 78 1.49 4.73 6.09
CA LEU A 78 0.48 4.24 7.05
C LEU A 78 0.26 5.16 8.26
N HIS A 79 1.19 6.06 8.57
CA HIS A 79 1.11 6.98 9.71
C HIS A 79 1.01 8.45 9.30
N CYS A 80 0.83 8.76 8.02
CA CYS A 80 0.88 10.14 7.50
C CYS A 80 -0.17 11.07 8.12
N ASP A 81 -1.38 10.57 8.37
CA ASP A 81 -2.47 11.32 9.02
C ASP A 81 -2.15 11.66 10.48
N ARG A 82 -1.50 10.74 11.21
CA ARG A 82 -1.06 10.96 12.59
C ARG A 82 0.13 11.91 12.67
N VAL A 83 1.06 11.84 11.72
CA VAL A 83 2.19 12.78 11.65
C VAL A 83 1.69 14.18 11.29
N ALA A 84 0.70 14.29 10.41
CA ALA A 84 0.05 15.58 10.14
C ALA A 84 -0.65 16.14 11.40
N GLU A 85 -1.35 15.30 12.17
CA GLU A 85 -1.96 15.68 13.44
C GLU A 85 -0.91 16.15 14.48
N LEU A 86 0.24 15.49 14.58
CA LEU A 86 1.36 15.95 15.41
C LEU A 86 1.88 17.33 15.00
N ALA A 87 1.77 17.68 13.72
CA ALA A 87 2.14 19.00 13.19
C ALA A 87 1.00 20.05 13.31
N GLY A 88 -0.12 19.69 13.97
CA GLY A 88 -1.25 20.59 14.21
C GLY A 88 -2.36 20.57 13.15
N GLU A 89 -2.30 19.68 12.17
CA GLU A 89 -3.34 19.55 11.16
C GLU A 89 -4.57 18.80 11.70
N LYS A 90 -5.76 19.16 11.21
CA LYS A 90 -6.99 18.45 11.52
C LYS A 90 -7.06 17.14 10.70
N ARG A 91 -7.38 16.04 11.36
CA ARG A 91 -7.60 14.75 10.69
C ARG A 91 -9.01 14.68 10.08
N GLU A 92 -9.22 15.30 8.95
CA GLU A 92 -10.48 15.23 8.20
C GLU A 92 -10.63 13.87 7.49
N THR A 93 -9.54 13.35 6.97
CA THR A 93 -9.41 11.98 6.46
C THR A 93 -8.62 11.12 7.42
N ARG A 94 -8.88 9.80 7.42
CA ARG A 94 -8.09 8.84 8.22
C ARG A 94 -7.51 7.77 7.33
N ILE A 95 -6.33 7.31 7.69
CA ILE A 95 -5.76 6.12 7.10
C ILE A 95 -6.42 4.90 7.73
N VAL A 96 -7.18 4.17 6.92
CA VAL A 96 -7.74 2.86 7.27
C VAL A 96 -6.83 1.80 6.65
N PRO A 97 -6.19 0.94 7.48
CA PRO A 97 -5.26 -0.04 6.96
C PRO A 97 -6.01 -1.22 6.33
N PHE A 98 -5.76 -1.48 5.04
CA PHE A 98 -6.26 -2.68 4.36
C PHE A 98 -5.10 -3.62 4.07
N ARG A 99 -5.14 -4.82 4.68
CA ARG A 99 -4.16 -5.88 4.44
C ARG A 99 -4.53 -6.63 3.18
N GLY A 100 -3.55 -6.72 2.27
CA GLY A 100 -3.57 -7.60 1.13
C GLY A 100 -2.79 -8.87 1.46
N GLU A 101 -3.45 -10.00 1.43
CA GLU A 101 -2.85 -11.31 1.70
C GLU A 101 -2.51 -11.99 0.39
N TYR A 102 -1.35 -12.62 0.34
CA TYR A 102 -0.86 -13.32 -0.84
C TYR A 102 -0.72 -14.81 -0.57
N TYR A 103 -0.82 -15.58 -1.63
CA TYR A 103 -0.36 -16.96 -1.72
C TYR A 103 0.85 -17.02 -2.64
N LYS A 104 1.69 -18.02 -2.46
CA LYS A 104 2.77 -18.36 -3.40
C LYS A 104 2.43 -19.65 -4.12
N LEU A 105 2.88 -19.80 -5.35
CA LEU A 105 2.86 -21.11 -6.00
C LEU A 105 3.90 -22.00 -5.33
N VAL A 106 3.52 -23.23 -5.04
CA VAL A 106 4.42 -24.23 -4.48
C VAL A 106 5.47 -24.65 -5.52
N GLU A 107 6.59 -25.18 -5.05
CA GLU A 107 7.62 -25.75 -5.90
C GLU A 107 7.01 -26.81 -6.86
N GLY A 108 7.40 -26.71 -8.13
CA GLY A 108 6.85 -27.54 -9.21
C GLY A 108 5.58 -27.01 -9.87
N SER A 109 4.91 -25.98 -9.30
CA SER A 109 3.73 -25.33 -9.89
C SER A 109 4.04 -24.00 -10.56
N GLU A 110 5.30 -23.51 -10.56
CA GLU A 110 5.71 -22.22 -11.12
C GLU A 110 5.48 -22.13 -12.63
N GLY A 111 5.47 -23.27 -13.32
CA GLY A 111 5.18 -23.37 -14.75
C GLY A 111 3.74 -23.02 -15.13
N LEU A 112 2.82 -22.96 -14.16
CA LEU A 112 1.44 -22.56 -14.39
C LEU A 112 1.31 -21.09 -14.81
N VAL A 113 2.24 -20.23 -14.40
CA VAL A 113 2.27 -18.80 -14.67
C VAL A 113 3.66 -18.38 -15.16
N ARG A 114 3.73 -17.86 -16.38
CA ARG A 114 5.01 -17.45 -16.99
C ARG A 114 5.29 -15.95 -16.87
N HIS A 115 4.24 -15.14 -16.89
CA HIS A 115 4.32 -13.67 -16.87
C HIS A 115 3.43 -13.09 -15.75
N LEU A 116 3.33 -11.78 -15.70
CA LEU A 116 2.35 -11.09 -14.86
C LEU A 116 0.96 -11.27 -15.47
N ILE A 117 -0.04 -11.65 -14.68
CA ILE A 117 -1.41 -11.85 -15.15
C ILE A 117 -2.35 -11.04 -14.25
N TYR A 118 -2.97 -10.02 -14.81
CA TYR A 118 -3.91 -9.13 -14.12
C TYR A 118 -5.30 -9.27 -14.71
N PRO A 119 -6.36 -9.24 -13.89
CA PRO A 119 -7.72 -9.10 -14.39
C PRO A 119 -7.94 -7.68 -14.93
N VAL A 120 -8.91 -7.54 -15.82
CA VAL A 120 -9.44 -6.20 -16.15
C VAL A 120 -10.07 -5.63 -14.88
N PRO A 121 -9.72 -4.38 -14.47
CA PRO A 121 -10.32 -3.76 -13.30
C PRO A 121 -11.84 -3.67 -13.45
N ASP A 122 -12.57 -4.05 -12.40
CA ASP A 122 -14.01 -3.84 -12.33
C ASP A 122 -14.28 -2.45 -11.73
N PRO A 123 -14.91 -1.52 -12.49
CA PRO A 123 -15.15 -0.16 -11.99
C PRO A 123 -16.04 -0.08 -10.75
N GLN A 124 -16.79 -1.15 -10.46
CA GLN A 124 -17.66 -1.22 -9.28
C GLN A 124 -16.89 -1.55 -7.99
N PHE A 125 -15.64 -2.01 -8.12
CA PHE A 125 -14.81 -2.38 -6.97
C PHE A 125 -13.63 -1.41 -6.80
N PRO A 126 -13.41 -0.91 -5.58
CA PRO A 126 -12.34 0.05 -5.30
C PRO A 126 -10.94 -0.61 -5.27
N PHE A 127 -10.86 -1.92 -5.31
CA PHE A 127 -9.61 -2.67 -5.28
C PHE A 127 -9.48 -3.56 -6.51
N LEU A 128 -8.26 -3.69 -7.02
CA LEU A 128 -7.94 -4.65 -8.07
C LEU A 128 -8.11 -6.08 -7.51
N GLY A 129 -8.77 -6.94 -8.29
CA GLY A 129 -8.92 -8.35 -7.95
C GLY A 129 -7.57 -9.10 -7.89
N VAL A 130 -7.62 -10.35 -7.42
CA VAL A 130 -6.43 -11.20 -7.33
C VAL A 130 -5.76 -11.34 -8.70
N HIS A 131 -4.43 -11.32 -8.70
CA HIS A 131 -3.58 -11.41 -9.88
C HIS A 131 -2.33 -12.22 -9.59
N PHE A 132 -1.56 -12.56 -10.62
CA PHE A 132 -0.30 -13.26 -10.49
C PHE A 132 0.87 -12.35 -10.77
N THR A 133 1.87 -12.39 -9.90
CA THR A 133 3.11 -11.62 -10.03
C THR A 133 4.32 -12.53 -9.91
N ARG A 134 5.18 -12.51 -10.92
CA ARG A 134 6.49 -13.15 -10.84
C ARG A 134 7.38 -12.36 -9.88
N LEU A 135 8.15 -13.05 -9.05
CA LEU A 135 9.07 -12.41 -8.12
C LEU A 135 10.48 -12.33 -8.72
N ILE A 136 11.21 -11.27 -8.40
CA ILE A 136 12.54 -11.00 -8.97
C ILE A 136 13.58 -12.05 -8.53
N HIS A 137 13.39 -12.63 -7.34
CA HIS A 137 14.23 -13.68 -6.80
C HIS A 137 13.69 -15.10 -7.06
N GLY A 138 12.74 -15.22 -7.98
CA GLY A 138 12.08 -16.47 -8.33
C GLY A 138 10.77 -16.70 -7.57
N GLY A 139 9.97 -17.63 -8.09
CA GLY A 139 8.63 -17.92 -7.62
C GLY A 139 7.56 -17.00 -8.20
N THR A 140 6.32 -17.27 -7.82
CA THR A 140 5.14 -16.50 -8.25
C THR A 140 4.23 -16.29 -7.06
N GLU A 141 3.85 -15.04 -6.83
CA GLU A 141 2.81 -14.68 -5.88
C GLU A 141 1.46 -14.55 -6.58
N ALA A 142 0.41 -14.88 -5.84
CA ALA A 142 -0.98 -14.78 -6.25
C ALA A 142 -1.77 -14.00 -5.18
N GLY A 143 -2.45 -12.96 -5.60
CA GLY A 143 -3.18 -12.06 -4.68
C GLY A 143 -3.13 -10.63 -5.19
N PRO A 144 -3.34 -9.64 -4.32
CA PRO A 144 -3.87 -9.79 -2.95
C PRO A 144 -5.40 -9.75 -2.90
N ASN A 145 -5.97 -10.15 -1.76
CA ASN A 145 -7.29 -9.71 -1.30
C ASN A 145 -7.20 -8.32 -0.63
N ALA A 146 -8.28 -7.85 -0.02
CA ALA A 146 -8.30 -6.57 0.70
C ALA A 146 -9.19 -6.65 1.94
N VAL A 147 -8.60 -6.90 3.11
CA VAL A 147 -9.30 -7.00 4.40
C VAL A 147 -8.80 -5.96 5.39
N LEU A 148 -9.65 -5.54 6.32
CA LEU A 148 -9.24 -4.63 7.38
C LEU A 148 -8.09 -5.27 8.19
N ALA A 149 -6.98 -4.55 8.32
CA ALA A 149 -5.90 -4.92 9.22
C ALA A 149 -6.20 -4.42 10.64
N PHE A 150 -5.86 -5.21 11.66
CA PHE A 150 -6.09 -4.86 13.06
C PHE A 150 -4.94 -4.04 13.68
N ALA A 151 -3.93 -3.74 12.88
CA ALA A 151 -2.85 -2.80 13.18
C ALA A 151 -2.44 -2.11 11.88
N ARG A 152 -1.88 -0.89 11.96
CA ARG A 152 -1.38 -0.18 10.77
C ARG A 152 -0.23 -0.93 10.10
N GLU A 153 0.58 -1.62 10.89
CA GLU A 153 1.65 -2.51 10.44
C GLU A 153 1.29 -3.98 10.75
N GLY A 154 0.01 -4.36 10.50
CA GLY A 154 -0.52 -5.69 10.76
C GLY A 154 -0.35 -6.61 9.55
N TYR A 155 0.84 -7.18 9.39
CA TYR A 155 1.18 -8.08 8.28
C TYR A 155 0.69 -9.52 8.50
N ARG A 156 0.40 -9.91 9.74
CA ARG A 156 -0.19 -11.20 10.11
C ARG A 156 -1.64 -11.03 10.54
N LYS A 157 -2.46 -12.07 10.41
CA LYS A 157 -3.85 -12.07 10.89
C LYS A 157 -3.96 -11.86 12.40
N THR A 158 -2.92 -12.25 13.14
CA THR A 158 -2.80 -12.13 14.59
C THR A 158 -2.20 -10.82 15.07
N ASP A 159 -1.72 -9.98 14.18
CA ASP A 159 -1.15 -8.68 14.56
C ASP A 159 -2.28 -7.71 14.92
N VAL A 160 -2.42 -7.44 16.20
CA VAL A 160 -3.45 -6.55 16.75
C VAL A 160 -2.79 -5.42 17.52
N ASN A 161 -3.14 -4.18 17.17
CA ASN A 161 -2.83 -3.00 17.96
C ASN A 161 -4.13 -2.33 18.36
N VAL A 162 -4.43 -2.31 19.65
CA VAL A 162 -5.73 -1.82 20.18
C VAL A 162 -6.00 -0.37 19.76
N ARG A 163 -4.95 0.50 19.78
CA ARG A 163 -5.08 1.90 19.37
C ARG A 163 -5.42 2.03 17.90
N ASP A 164 -4.77 1.25 17.04
CA ASP A 164 -4.98 1.27 15.59
C ASP A 164 -6.36 0.72 15.24
N LEU A 165 -6.74 -0.39 15.87
CA LEU A 165 -8.05 -1.00 15.68
C LEU A 165 -9.16 -0.05 16.13
N TRP A 166 -9.02 0.55 17.32
CA TRP A 166 -9.99 1.53 17.81
C TRP A 166 -10.10 2.75 16.89
N ASP A 167 -8.97 3.27 16.41
CA ASP A 167 -8.93 4.38 15.47
C ASP A 167 -9.70 4.07 14.16
N ALA A 168 -9.59 2.82 13.67
CA ALA A 168 -10.32 2.38 12.48
C ALA A 168 -11.82 2.16 12.77
N VAL A 169 -12.18 1.39 13.81
CA VAL A 169 -13.59 1.01 14.07
C VAL A 169 -14.43 2.14 14.66
N SER A 170 -13.83 3.11 15.32
CA SER A 170 -14.51 4.33 15.79
C SER A 170 -14.77 5.34 14.67
N TYR A 171 -14.23 5.10 13.47
CA TYR A 171 -14.37 6.03 12.36
C TYR A 171 -15.65 5.78 11.57
N SER A 172 -16.52 6.78 11.49
CA SER A 172 -17.79 6.68 10.77
C SER A 172 -17.62 6.36 9.28
N GLY A 173 -16.51 6.81 8.67
CA GLY A 173 -16.20 6.53 7.28
C GLY A 173 -16.07 5.03 7.00
N LEU A 174 -15.45 4.24 7.91
CA LEU A 174 -15.35 2.80 7.74
C LEU A 174 -16.73 2.13 7.65
N TRP A 175 -17.64 2.49 8.53
CA TRP A 175 -18.98 1.88 8.56
C TRP A 175 -19.82 2.29 7.36
N ARG A 176 -19.70 3.53 6.89
CA ARG A 176 -20.32 3.98 5.64
C ARG A 176 -19.75 3.25 4.43
N PHE A 177 -18.43 3.03 4.39
CA PHE A 177 -17.79 2.21 3.36
C PHE A 177 -18.33 0.78 3.36
N VAL A 178 -18.39 0.12 4.52
CA VAL A 178 -18.95 -1.23 4.66
C VAL A 178 -20.41 -1.28 4.23
N ALA A 179 -21.21 -0.28 4.59
CA ALA A 179 -22.61 -0.18 4.17
C ALA A 179 -22.77 0.07 2.66
N LYS A 180 -21.83 0.78 2.02
CA LYS A 180 -21.80 1.02 0.58
C LYS A 180 -21.39 -0.22 -0.21
N TYR A 181 -20.48 -1.05 0.34
CA TYR A 181 -19.92 -2.23 -0.32
C TYR A 181 -20.06 -3.52 0.50
N PRO A 182 -21.28 -3.91 0.97
CA PRO A 182 -21.44 -5.03 1.90
C PRO A 182 -21.08 -6.38 1.28
N ARG A 183 -21.45 -6.60 0.01
CA ARG A 183 -21.13 -7.85 -0.70
C ARG A 183 -19.64 -8.03 -0.91
N MET A 184 -18.94 -6.95 -1.31
CA MET A 184 -17.50 -6.97 -1.49
C MET A 184 -16.79 -7.25 -0.16
N THR A 185 -17.16 -6.53 0.91
CA THR A 185 -16.57 -6.72 2.24
C THR A 185 -16.73 -8.18 2.72
N ALA A 186 -17.90 -8.76 2.54
CA ALA A 186 -18.15 -10.17 2.89
C ALA A 186 -17.31 -11.14 2.04
N LEU A 187 -17.20 -10.91 0.72
CA LEU A 187 -16.40 -11.76 -0.18
C LEU A 187 -14.92 -11.72 0.19
N GLU A 188 -14.37 -10.53 0.44
CA GLU A 188 -12.96 -10.35 0.83
C GLU A 188 -12.64 -11.05 2.16
N LEU A 189 -13.52 -10.91 3.16
CA LEU A 189 -13.39 -11.62 4.43
C LEU A 189 -13.43 -13.14 4.22
N TRP A 190 -14.35 -13.64 3.41
CA TRP A 190 -14.43 -15.08 3.14
C TRP A 190 -13.20 -15.62 2.39
N GLN A 191 -12.64 -14.85 1.47
CA GLN A 191 -11.39 -15.23 0.79
C GLN A 191 -10.23 -15.28 1.79
N SER A 192 -10.17 -14.35 2.74
CA SER A 192 -9.13 -14.33 3.77
C SER A 192 -9.15 -15.57 4.66
N PHE A 193 -10.33 -16.13 4.96
CA PHE A 193 -10.46 -17.32 5.81
C PHE A 193 -10.47 -18.64 5.05
N SER A 194 -10.57 -18.63 3.73
CA SER A 194 -10.71 -19.86 2.94
C SER A 194 -9.75 -19.91 1.76
N LYS A 195 -8.67 -20.66 1.91
CA LYS A 195 -7.73 -20.99 0.82
C LYS A 195 -8.44 -21.51 -0.44
N ARG A 196 -9.49 -22.32 -0.27
CA ARG A 196 -10.28 -22.86 -1.39
C ARG A 196 -11.00 -21.76 -2.15
N ARG A 197 -11.61 -20.79 -1.46
CA ARG A 197 -12.28 -19.64 -2.10
C ARG A 197 -11.29 -18.70 -2.78
N PHE A 198 -10.14 -18.49 -2.16
CA PHE A 198 -9.06 -17.72 -2.77
C PHE A 198 -8.60 -18.40 -4.07
N CYS A 199 -8.40 -19.71 -4.04
CA CYS A 199 -8.06 -20.51 -5.23
C CYS A 199 -9.13 -20.37 -6.33
N THR A 200 -10.42 -20.39 -5.96
CA THR A 200 -11.53 -20.19 -6.94
C THR A 200 -11.46 -18.81 -7.59
N ALA A 201 -11.02 -17.77 -6.88
CA ALA A 201 -10.79 -16.46 -7.49
C ALA A 201 -9.62 -16.48 -8.49
N LEU A 202 -8.54 -17.19 -8.18
CA LEU A 202 -7.39 -17.39 -9.07
C LEU A 202 -7.74 -18.20 -10.32
N GLN A 203 -8.64 -19.18 -10.20
CA GLN A 203 -9.11 -20.02 -11.31
C GLN A 203 -9.82 -19.23 -12.42
N LYS A 204 -10.28 -18.00 -12.13
CA LYS A 204 -10.79 -17.09 -13.16
C LYS A 204 -9.69 -16.66 -14.14
N LEU A 205 -8.45 -16.60 -13.68
CA LEU A 205 -7.29 -16.21 -14.49
C LEU A 205 -6.51 -17.42 -15.00
N VAL A 206 -6.34 -18.46 -14.15
CA VAL A 206 -5.62 -19.69 -14.46
C VAL A 206 -6.52 -20.86 -14.05
N PRO A 207 -7.40 -21.36 -14.95
CA PRO A 207 -8.40 -22.39 -14.63
C PRO A 207 -7.82 -23.70 -14.09
N SER A 208 -6.60 -24.03 -14.47
CA SER A 208 -5.91 -25.28 -14.09
C SER A 208 -5.35 -25.29 -12.66
N ILE A 209 -5.27 -24.10 -12.00
CA ILE A 209 -4.68 -24.01 -10.65
C ILE A 209 -5.55 -24.73 -9.62
N ARG A 210 -4.92 -25.44 -8.71
CA ARG A 210 -5.56 -26.20 -7.64
C ARG A 210 -5.17 -25.64 -6.26
N VAL A 211 -5.95 -25.99 -5.25
CA VAL A 211 -5.67 -25.60 -3.86
C VAL A 211 -4.31 -26.15 -3.38
N THR A 212 -3.86 -27.27 -3.93
CA THR A 212 -2.55 -27.86 -3.65
C THR A 212 -1.38 -27.08 -4.25
N ASP A 213 -1.62 -26.31 -5.30
CA ASP A 213 -0.58 -25.59 -6.04
C ASP A 213 -0.22 -24.23 -5.40
N ILE A 214 -0.92 -23.85 -4.34
CA ILE A 214 -0.68 -22.59 -3.61
C ILE A 214 -0.40 -22.84 -2.14
N GLU A 215 0.41 -22.00 -1.52
CA GLU A 215 0.70 -21.98 -0.08
C GLU A 215 0.64 -20.53 0.46
N PRO A 216 0.46 -20.32 1.77
CA PRO A 216 0.45 -18.96 2.33
C PRO A 216 1.73 -18.19 1.97
N GLY A 217 1.56 -17.02 1.41
CA GLY A 217 2.62 -16.08 1.07
C GLY A 217 2.77 -14.97 2.10
N GLY A 218 3.29 -13.83 1.66
CA GLY A 218 3.39 -12.62 2.45
C GLY A 218 2.09 -11.84 2.58
N ALA A 219 2.19 -10.67 3.17
CA ALA A 219 1.11 -9.69 3.18
C ALA A 219 1.68 -8.28 3.09
N GLY A 220 0.92 -7.36 2.51
CA GLY A 220 1.18 -5.93 2.52
C GLY A 220 0.01 -5.19 3.16
N VAL A 221 0.28 -4.05 3.79
CA VAL A 221 -0.79 -3.19 4.30
C VAL A 221 -0.84 -1.90 3.49
N ARG A 222 -2.00 -1.62 2.92
CA ARG A 222 -2.25 -0.40 2.15
C ARG A 222 -2.63 0.74 3.10
N ALA A 223 -1.96 1.87 2.95
CA ALA A 223 -2.32 3.13 3.60
C ALA A 223 -3.46 3.78 2.81
N GLN A 224 -4.69 3.33 3.04
CA GLN A 224 -5.84 3.84 2.31
C GLN A 224 -6.45 5.04 3.04
N ALA A 225 -6.33 6.22 2.47
CA ALA A 225 -7.03 7.40 2.96
C ALA A 225 -8.53 7.28 2.67
N MET A 226 -9.32 7.51 3.68
CA MET A 226 -10.79 7.41 3.63
C MET A 226 -11.42 8.70 4.15
N ALA A 227 -12.39 9.23 3.41
CA ALA A 227 -13.20 10.35 3.82
C ALA A 227 -14.27 9.94 4.85
N ARG A 228 -14.84 10.92 5.56
CA ARG A 228 -15.93 10.67 6.54
C ARG A 228 -17.16 10.04 5.90
N GLU A 229 -17.42 10.33 4.64
CA GLU A 229 -18.54 9.83 3.85
C GLU A 229 -18.37 8.36 3.45
N GLY A 230 -17.18 7.77 3.71
CA GLY A 230 -16.84 6.39 3.40
C GLY A 230 -16.24 6.21 2.01
N ASP A 231 -15.94 7.29 1.32
CA ASP A 231 -15.28 7.23 0.03
C ASP A 231 -13.75 7.07 0.22
N LEU A 232 -13.16 6.17 -0.56
CA LEU A 232 -11.71 6.05 -0.64
C LEU A 232 -11.16 7.20 -1.47
N ILE A 233 -10.13 7.86 -0.97
CA ILE A 233 -9.45 8.91 -1.74
C ILE A 233 -8.69 8.25 -2.88
N GLN A 234 -9.10 8.54 -4.12
CA GLN A 234 -8.57 7.92 -5.34
C GLN A 234 -7.39 8.68 -5.94
N ASP A 235 -7.20 9.94 -5.54
CA ASP A 235 -6.17 10.81 -6.06
C ASP A 235 -5.21 11.27 -4.95
N PHE A 236 -4.19 12.03 -5.32
CA PHE A 236 -3.27 12.63 -4.37
C PHE A 236 -4.00 13.54 -3.39
N CYS A 237 -3.70 13.37 -2.10
CA CYS A 237 -4.17 14.25 -1.05
C CYS A 237 -2.97 14.89 -0.35
N LEU A 238 -2.81 16.17 -0.55
CA LEU A 238 -1.68 16.98 -0.04
C LEU A 238 -2.21 18.12 0.81
N ILE A 239 -1.58 18.33 1.97
CA ILE A 239 -1.74 19.56 2.74
C ILE A 239 -0.44 20.35 2.63
N GLN A 240 -0.48 21.54 2.06
CA GLN A 240 0.66 22.44 1.94
C GLN A 240 0.52 23.62 2.89
N ARG A 241 1.59 23.93 3.59
CA ARG A 241 1.74 25.08 4.49
C ARG A 241 3.05 25.80 4.16
N PRO A 242 3.27 27.04 4.64
CA PRO A 242 4.48 27.79 4.34
C PRO A 242 5.79 27.04 4.66
N ALA A 243 5.81 26.24 5.74
CA ALA A 243 6.99 25.48 6.16
C ALA A 243 6.74 23.97 6.25
N ALA A 244 5.66 23.44 5.65
CA ALA A 244 5.36 22.02 5.70
C ALA A 244 4.58 21.54 4.49
N LEU A 245 4.82 20.27 4.11
CA LEU A 245 4.00 19.53 3.16
C LEU A 245 3.69 18.15 3.72
N HIS A 246 2.40 17.79 3.75
CA HIS A 246 1.97 16.46 4.19
C HIS A 246 1.32 15.71 3.01
N LEU A 247 1.89 14.58 2.62
CA LEU A 247 1.30 13.65 1.66
C LEU A 247 0.41 12.66 2.43
N LEU A 248 -0.90 12.89 2.41
CA LEU A 248 -1.88 12.07 3.11
C LEU A 248 -2.36 10.87 2.29
N ASN A 249 -2.34 10.99 0.97
CA ASN A 249 -2.65 9.89 0.08
C ASN A 249 -1.79 9.98 -1.19
N ALA A 250 -1.21 8.86 -1.55
CA ALA A 250 -0.66 8.60 -2.88
C ALA A 250 -1.31 7.32 -3.39
N PRO A 251 -2.11 7.40 -4.47
CA PRO A 251 -2.87 6.26 -4.95
C PRO A 251 -1.96 5.09 -5.35
N SER A 252 -2.38 3.86 -5.02
CA SER A 252 -1.68 2.65 -5.45
C SER A 252 -1.84 2.46 -6.97
N PRO A 253 -0.76 2.17 -7.69
CA PRO A 253 0.58 1.74 -7.26
C PRO A 253 1.60 2.90 -7.13
N ALA A 254 1.61 3.58 -5.97
CA ALA A 254 2.48 4.74 -5.74
C ALA A 254 3.98 4.40 -5.75
N ALA A 255 4.37 3.20 -5.34
CA ALA A 255 5.77 2.80 -5.31
C ALA A 255 6.43 2.83 -6.70
N THR A 256 5.72 2.43 -7.74
CA THR A 256 6.22 2.45 -9.13
C THR A 256 6.42 3.88 -9.66
N ALA A 257 5.64 4.85 -9.16
CA ALA A 257 5.72 6.27 -9.51
C ALA A 257 6.49 7.10 -8.48
N SER A 258 7.13 6.49 -7.48
CA SER A 258 7.67 7.18 -6.31
C SER A 258 8.72 8.24 -6.65
N LEU A 259 9.53 8.05 -7.69
CA LEU A 259 10.52 9.04 -8.14
C LEU A 259 9.83 10.28 -8.72
N ALA A 260 8.84 10.09 -9.60
CA ALA A 260 8.07 11.21 -10.16
C ALA A 260 7.24 11.94 -9.09
N ILE A 261 6.69 11.19 -8.12
CA ILE A 261 6.00 11.75 -6.96
C ILE A 261 6.97 12.62 -6.14
N GLY A 262 8.18 12.14 -5.90
CA GLY A 262 9.23 12.88 -5.20
C GLY A 262 9.59 14.19 -5.90
N GLU A 263 9.76 14.16 -7.23
CA GLU A 263 10.01 15.35 -8.05
C GLU A 263 8.86 16.36 -7.95
N GLU A 264 7.62 15.91 -8.02
CA GLU A 264 6.44 16.76 -7.90
C GLU A 264 6.33 17.40 -6.51
N ILE A 265 6.64 16.65 -5.45
CA ILE A 265 6.70 17.17 -4.07
C ILE A 265 7.74 18.28 -3.97
N VAL A 266 8.95 18.04 -4.48
CA VAL A 266 10.04 19.05 -4.46
C VAL A 266 9.63 20.28 -5.27
N ARG A 267 9.04 20.11 -6.45
CA ARG A 267 8.56 21.22 -7.28
C ARG A 267 7.55 22.10 -6.54
N LYS A 268 6.60 21.47 -5.82
CA LYS A 268 5.61 22.21 -5.00
C LYS A 268 6.25 22.97 -3.85
N ILE A 269 7.24 22.38 -3.18
CA ILE A 269 7.98 23.04 -2.10
C ILE A 269 8.70 24.26 -2.63
N LEU A 270 9.40 24.15 -3.76
CA LEU A 270 10.16 25.26 -4.35
C LEU A 270 9.26 26.36 -4.93
N ALA A 271 8.07 26.04 -5.41
CA ALA A 271 7.09 26.99 -5.92
C ALA A 271 6.32 27.74 -4.82
N GLY A 272 6.27 27.20 -3.61
CA GLY A 272 5.57 27.80 -2.46
C GLY A 272 6.47 28.60 -1.52
N ASN A 273 7.75 28.67 -1.83
CA ASN A 273 8.75 29.53 -1.20
C ASN A 273 9.07 30.69 -2.14
#